data_6f341de00e0b0cf1cdf94dbaca44aee7
#
_entry.id   6f341de00e0b0cf1cdf94dbaca44aee7
#
_cell.length_a   1.000
_cell.length_b   1.000
_cell.length_c   1.000
_cell.angle_alpha   90.00
_cell.angle_beta   90.00
_cell.angle_gamma   90.00
#
_symmetry.space_group_name_H-M   'P 1'
#
loop_
_entity.id
_entity.type
_entity.pdbx_description
1 polymer ?
#
loop_
_entity_poly.entity_id
_entity_poly.type
_entity_poly.pdbx_seq_one_letter_code
_entity_poly.pdbx_strand_id
1 'polypeptide(L)'
;MNAMKNRVQLIGNVVNDPEIKTLENGRKLAHVTIATNDKYTNDKGEKVEQTEWHRVTAWGKTAEIIEKYVVKGKEVAIEGKLTHRSYDKNGEKRYVTEVVVSEILLLSK
;
A
#
# COMPACT_ATOMS: atom_id res chain seq x y z
N MET A 1 23.17 6.25 -0.43
CA MET A 1 22.16 5.28 -0.02
C MET A 1 21.84 4.32 -1.16
N ASN A 2 21.76 3.05 -0.86
CA ASN A 2 21.44 2.06 -1.88
C ASN A 2 19.92 1.80 -1.88
N ALA A 3 19.24 2.34 -2.88
CA ALA A 3 17.80 2.22 -2.98
C ALA A 3 17.32 0.78 -3.19
N MET A 4 18.22 -0.10 -3.60
CA MET A 4 17.87 -1.49 -3.82
C MET A 4 17.82 -2.33 -2.55
N LYS A 5 18.30 -1.81 -1.45
CA LYS A 5 18.33 -2.56 -0.19
C LYS A 5 16.94 -2.94 0.33
N ASN A 6 16.03 -2.02 0.20
CA ASN A 6 14.67 -2.24 0.70
C ASN A 6 13.73 -1.39 -0.15
N ARG A 7 13.32 -1.98 -1.26
CA ARG A 7 12.50 -1.27 -2.23
C ARG A 7 11.35 -2.14 -2.68
N VAL A 8 10.16 -1.59 -2.61
CA VAL A 8 8.94 -2.24 -3.07
C VAL A 8 8.29 -1.36 -4.12
N GLN A 9 7.90 -1.97 -5.22
CA GLN A 9 7.21 -1.29 -6.28
C GLN A 9 5.95 -2.08 -6.60
N LEU A 10 4.80 -1.42 -6.55
CA LEU A 10 3.52 -2.08 -6.77
C LEU A 10 2.69 -1.26 -7.74
N ILE A 11 2.00 -1.96 -8.63
CA ILE A 11 1.00 -1.36 -9.51
C ILE A 11 -0.28 -2.15 -9.30
N GLY A 12 -1.33 -1.47 -8.87
CA GLY A 12 -2.57 -2.15 -8.58
C GLY A 12 -3.70 -1.18 -8.35
N ASN A 13 -4.82 -1.73 -7.90
CA ASN A 13 -6.02 -0.94 -7.69
C ASN A 13 -6.29 -0.76 -6.21
N VAL A 14 -6.74 0.43 -5.88
CA VAL A 14 -7.10 0.78 -4.50
C VAL A 14 -8.41 0.07 -4.14
N VAL A 15 -8.39 -0.66 -3.04
CA VAL A 15 -9.50 -1.52 -2.64
C VAL A 15 -10.54 -0.77 -1.81
N ASN A 16 -10.09 0.21 -1.04
CA ASN A 16 -10.96 0.96 -0.15
C ASN A 16 -10.57 2.42 -0.20
N ASP A 17 -11.48 3.28 0.24
CA ASP A 17 -11.16 4.70 0.36
C ASP A 17 -10.07 4.86 1.42
N PRO A 18 -9.09 5.73 1.18
CA PRO A 18 -8.00 5.92 2.14
C PRO A 18 -8.49 6.39 3.49
N GLU A 19 -7.86 5.87 4.52
CA GLU A 19 -8.11 6.31 5.89
C GLU A 19 -7.05 7.34 6.23
N ILE A 20 -7.49 8.54 6.58
CA ILE A 20 -6.60 9.67 6.82
C ILE A 20 -6.65 10.05 8.29
N LYS A 21 -5.48 10.21 8.90
CA LYS A 21 -5.35 10.69 10.27
C LYS A 21 -4.47 11.92 10.28
N THR A 22 -4.85 12.90 11.07
CA THR A 22 -4.01 14.07 11.30
C THR A 22 -3.48 13.99 12.72
N LEU A 23 -2.17 13.99 12.86
CA LEU A 23 -1.53 13.89 14.15
C LEU A 23 -1.50 15.26 14.84
N GLU A 24 -1.17 15.26 16.14
CA GLU A 24 -1.17 16.50 16.94
C GLU A 24 -0.27 17.58 16.36
N ASN A 25 0.83 17.17 15.72
CA ASN A 25 1.76 18.12 15.12
C ASN A 25 1.33 18.58 13.73
N GLY A 26 0.12 18.20 13.30
CA GLY A 26 -0.39 18.55 11.98
C GLY A 26 0.04 17.62 10.86
N ARG A 27 0.89 16.66 11.15
CA ARG A 27 1.37 15.71 10.14
C ARG A 27 0.28 14.72 9.79
N LYS A 28 0.11 14.44 8.51
CA LYS A 28 -0.90 13.51 8.05
C LYS A 28 -0.35 12.12 7.82
N LEU A 29 -1.20 11.13 8.08
CA LEU A 29 -0.91 9.72 7.88
C LEU A 29 -2.06 9.13 7.08
N ALA A 30 -1.73 8.40 6.02
CA ALA A 30 -2.74 7.74 5.19
C ALA A 30 -2.51 6.24 5.16
N HIS A 31 -3.59 5.49 5.27
CA HIS A 31 -3.58 4.04 5.11
C HIS A 31 -4.48 3.66 3.95
N VAL A 32 -4.01 2.79 3.09
CA VAL A 32 -4.81 2.32 1.97
C VAL A 32 -4.38 0.88 1.64
N THR A 33 -5.30 0.10 1.09
CA THR A 33 -5.01 -1.25 0.65
C THR A 33 -5.01 -1.28 -0.87
N ILE A 34 -3.96 -1.87 -1.44
CA ILE A 34 -3.81 -1.99 -2.88
C ILE A 34 -3.82 -3.47 -3.24
N ALA A 35 -4.61 -3.83 -4.24
CA ALA A 35 -4.67 -5.20 -4.73
C ALA A 35 -3.89 -5.31 -6.02
N THR A 36 -3.02 -6.32 -6.10
CA THR A 36 -2.31 -6.65 -7.32
C THR A 36 -2.80 -8.00 -7.82
N ASN A 37 -3.04 -8.10 -9.11
CA ASN A 37 -3.53 -9.32 -9.73
C ASN A 37 -2.49 -9.92 -10.66
N ASP A 38 -2.26 -11.21 -10.49
CA ASP A 38 -1.41 -11.98 -11.39
C ASP A 38 -2.22 -13.09 -12.02
N LYS A 39 -1.98 -13.32 -13.29
CA LYS A 39 -2.60 -14.44 -14.01
C LYS A 39 -1.50 -15.34 -14.52
N TYR A 40 -1.65 -16.63 -14.30
CA TYR A 40 -0.68 -17.58 -14.77
C TYR A 40 -1.38 -18.88 -15.17
N THR A 41 -0.64 -19.70 -15.91
CA THR A 41 -1.15 -21.01 -16.31
C THR A 41 -0.47 -22.06 -15.44
N ASN A 42 -1.25 -22.90 -14.78
CA ASN A 42 -0.70 -23.94 -13.91
C ASN A 42 -0.27 -25.16 -14.71
N ASP A 43 0.21 -26.18 -14.00
CA ASP A 43 0.72 -27.40 -14.62
C ASP A 43 -0.34 -28.17 -15.41
N LYS A 44 -1.59 -27.93 -15.10
CA LYS A 44 -2.71 -28.61 -15.78
C LYS A 44 -3.22 -27.83 -16.98
N GLY A 45 -2.56 -26.73 -17.33
CA GLY A 45 -3.00 -25.89 -18.44
C GLY A 45 -4.16 -24.98 -18.12
N GLU A 46 -4.52 -24.86 -16.86
CA GLU A 46 -5.61 -23.99 -16.43
C GLU A 46 -5.11 -22.60 -16.14
N LYS A 47 -5.91 -21.60 -16.49
CA LYS A 47 -5.59 -20.21 -16.16
C LYS A 47 -6.00 -19.93 -14.73
N VAL A 48 -5.04 -19.43 -13.94
CA VAL A 48 -5.26 -19.14 -12.52
C VAL A 48 -5.03 -17.66 -12.30
N GLU A 49 -5.90 -17.05 -11.51
CA GLU A 49 -5.76 -15.66 -11.12
C GLU A 49 -5.46 -15.62 -9.63
N GLN A 50 -4.43 -14.84 -9.28
CA GLN A 50 -4.02 -14.70 -7.89
C GLN A 50 -3.99 -13.21 -7.54
N THR A 51 -4.63 -12.88 -6.43
CA THR A 51 -4.70 -11.50 -5.95
C THR A 51 -3.96 -11.40 -4.63
N GLU A 52 -3.05 -10.42 -4.53
CA GLU A 52 -2.38 -10.10 -3.29
C GLU A 52 -2.87 -8.76 -2.79
N TRP A 53 -3.04 -8.66 -1.48
CA TRP A 53 -3.54 -7.46 -0.83
C TRP A 53 -2.41 -6.84 -0.03
N HIS A 54 -2.08 -5.58 -0.35
CA HIS A 54 -0.93 -4.92 0.25
C HIS A 54 -1.38 -3.75 1.11
N ARG A 55 -0.92 -3.72 2.34
CA ARG A 55 -1.18 -2.61 3.23
C ARG A 55 -0.14 -1.53 2.96
N VAL A 56 -0.59 -0.32 2.67
CA VAL A 56 0.25 0.78 2.26
C VAL A 56 0.03 1.95 3.21
N THR A 57 1.12 2.55 3.64
CA THR A 57 1.09 3.69 4.57
C THR A 57 1.88 4.83 3.96
N ALA A 58 1.36 6.05 4.09
CA ALA A 58 2.04 7.23 3.60
C ALA A 58 2.00 8.34 4.65
N TRP A 59 3.03 9.16 4.66
CA TRP A 59 3.18 10.25 5.61
C TRP A 59 3.33 11.58 4.88
N GLY A 60 2.92 12.65 5.55
CA GLY A 60 3.19 14.00 5.10
C GLY A 60 2.60 14.33 3.75
N LYS A 61 3.43 14.84 2.86
CA LYS A 61 2.96 15.27 1.53
C LYS A 61 2.38 14.12 0.71
N THR A 62 2.96 12.95 0.82
CA THR A 62 2.43 11.79 0.11
C THR A 62 1.04 11.44 0.62
N ALA A 63 0.83 11.53 1.94
CA ALA A 63 -0.49 11.30 2.51
C ALA A 63 -1.49 12.33 2.02
N GLU A 64 -1.07 13.59 1.85
CA GLU A 64 -1.93 14.64 1.34
C GLU A 64 -2.35 14.38 -0.11
N ILE A 65 -1.43 13.88 -0.93
CA ILE A 65 -1.75 13.50 -2.30
C ILE A 65 -2.78 12.38 -2.32
N ILE A 66 -2.59 11.40 -1.46
CA ILE A 66 -3.53 10.28 -1.36
C ILE A 66 -4.90 10.78 -0.94
N GLU A 67 -4.95 11.64 0.07
CA GLU A 67 -6.22 12.21 0.53
C GLU A 67 -6.96 12.94 -0.58
N LYS A 68 -6.21 13.66 -1.40
CA LYS A 68 -6.79 14.55 -2.39
C LYS A 68 -7.24 13.83 -3.66
N TYR A 69 -6.51 12.82 -4.09
CA TYR A 69 -6.71 12.26 -5.42
C TYR A 69 -7.02 10.78 -5.47
N VAL A 70 -6.79 10.04 -4.39
CA VAL A 70 -6.94 8.58 -4.42
C VAL A 70 -8.28 8.19 -3.86
N VAL A 71 -9.01 7.41 -4.64
CA VAL A 71 -10.31 6.89 -4.24
C VAL A 71 -10.36 5.40 -4.56
N LYS A 72 -11.34 4.72 -3.95
CA LYS A 72 -11.56 3.31 -4.21
C LYS A 72 -11.69 3.03 -5.70
N GLY A 73 -10.99 2.02 -6.18
CA GLY A 73 -11.03 1.63 -7.58
C GLY A 73 -9.94 2.25 -8.44
N LYS A 74 -9.24 3.26 -7.92
CA LYS A 74 -8.20 3.95 -8.67
C LYS A 74 -7.00 3.05 -8.88
N GLU A 75 -6.44 3.06 -10.09
CA GLU A 75 -5.19 2.35 -10.36
C GLU A 75 -4.02 3.28 -10.06
N VAL A 76 -3.07 2.77 -9.29
CA VAL A 76 -1.92 3.56 -8.86
C VAL A 76 -0.65 2.73 -8.98
N ALA A 77 0.47 3.41 -9.13
CA ALA A 77 1.79 2.83 -8.99
C ALA A 77 2.43 3.48 -7.77
N ILE A 78 2.99 2.66 -6.90
CA ILE A 78 3.67 3.19 -5.72
C ILE A 78 5.08 2.61 -5.62
N GLU A 79 5.93 3.37 -4.98
CA GLU A 79 7.27 2.92 -4.64
C GLU A 79 7.52 3.27 -3.19
N GLY A 80 8.12 2.35 -2.46
CA GLY A 80 8.40 2.58 -1.06
C GLY A 80 9.28 1.50 -0.50
N LYS A 81 9.24 1.36 0.81
CA LYS A 81 10.03 0.35 1.51
C LYS A 81 9.13 -0.51 2.36
N LEU A 82 9.57 -1.73 2.60
CA LEU A 82 8.86 -2.69 3.42
C LEU A 82 9.22 -2.42 4.89
N THR A 83 8.21 -2.34 5.75
CA THR A 83 8.42 -2.16 7.16
C THR A 83 7.61 -3.18 7.96
N HIS A 84 8.15 -3.54 9.12
CA HIS A 84 7.49 -4.45 10.04
C HIS A 84 7.41 -3.76 11.39
N ARG A 85 6.27 -3.87 12.04
CA ARG A 85 6.12 -3.33 13.37
C ARG A 85 5.22 -4.24 14.19
N SER A 86 5.27 -4.08 15.50
CA SER A 86 4.41 -4.83 16.38
C SER A 86 3.59 -3.88 17.23
N TYR A 87 2.46 -4.37 17.68
CA TYR A 87 1.60 -3.63 18.60
C TYR A 87 0.88 -4.62 19.51
N ASP A 88 0.42 -4.14 20.64
CA ASP A 88 -0.28 -4.97 21.60
C ASP A 88 -1.79 -4.79 21.43
N LYS A 89 -2.49 -5.92 21.40
CA LYS A 89 -3.94 -5.91 21.34
C LYS A 89 -4.46 -6.95 22.31
N ASN A 90 -5.21 -6.52 23.32
CA ASN A 90 -5.78 -7.43 24.33
C ASN A 90 -4.73 -8.32 24.99
N GLY A 91 -3.55 -7.76 25.27
CA GLY A 91 -2.48 -8.50 25.90
C GLY A 91 -1.68 -9.38 24.98
N GLU A 92 -2.03 -9.43 23.70
CA GLU A 92 -1.30 -10.22 22.72
C GLU A 92 -0.50 -9.32 21.80
N LYS A 93 0.70 -9.79 21.45
CA LYS A 93 1.55 -9.07 20.52
C LYS A 93 1.15 -9.41 19.09
N ARG A 94 0.84 -8.38 18.31
CA ARG A 94 0.46 -8.53 16.91
C ARG A 94 1.52 -7.89 16.04
N TYR A 95 1.68 -8.44 14.85
CA TYR A 95 2.67 -7.96 13.89
C TYR A 95 1.98 -7.52 12.62
N VAL A 96 2.48 -6.46 12.03
CA VAL A 96 1.97 -5.99 10.76
C VAL A 96 3.13 -5.65 9.84
N THR A 97 2.98 -6.05 8.58
CA THR A 97 3.93 -5.72 7.53
C THR A 97 3.23 -4.76 6.58
N GLU A 98 3.90 -3.66 6.28
CA GLU A 98 3.31 -2.67 5.40
C GLU A 98 4.38 -2.00 4.54
N VAL A 99 3.93 -1.37 3.47
CA VAL A 99 4.81 -0.61 2.59
C VAL A 99 4.64 0.86 2.93
N VAL A 100 5.75 1.51 3.27
CA VAL A 100 5.75 2.95 3.50
C VAL A 100 6.12 3.62 2.19
N VAL A 101 5.18 4.40 1.65
CA VAL A 101 5.28 4.95 0.31
C VAL A 101 6.17 6.18 0.30
N SER A 102 7.11 6.21 -0.64
CA SER A 102 7.90 7.40 -0.90
C SER A 102 7.41 8.14 -2.14
N GLU A 103 6.86 7.42 -3.12
CA GLU A 103 6.33 8.04 -4.34
C GLU A 103 5.07 7.33 -4.80
N ILE A 104 4.15 8.10 -5.39
CA ILE A 104 2.92 7.56 -5.93
C ILE A 104 2.63 8.22 -7.29
N LEU A 105 2.18 7.40 -8.23
CA LEU A 105 1.71 7.86 -9.53
C LEU A 105 0.28 7.41 -9.71
N LEU A 106 -0.56 8.32 -10.17
CA LEU A 106 -1.95 8.00 -10.46
C LEU A 106 -2.05 7.61 -11.93
N LEU A 107 -2.44 6.37 -12.19
CA LEU A 107 -2.40 5.80 -13.54
C LEU A 107 -3.72 5.87 -14.28
N SER A 108 -4.82 5.71 -13.57
CA SER A 108 -6.12 5.69 -14.21
C SER A 108 -6.68 7.09 -14.37
N LYS A 109 -7.62 7.18 -15.25
CA LYS A 109 -8.29 8.45 -15.56
C LYS A 109 -9.22 8.89 -14.44
#